data_cd07cfd65bfb66e5ed83dcb1a36dee27
#
_entry.id   cd07cfd65bfb66e5ed83dcb1a36dee27
#
_cell.length_a   1.000
_cell.length_b   1.000
_cell.length_c   1.000
_cell.angle_alpha   90.00
_cell.angle_beta   90.00
_cell.angle_gamma   90.00
#
_symmetry.space_group_name_H-M   'P 1'
#
loop_
_entity.id
_entity.type
_entity.pdbx_description
1 polymer ?
#
loop_
_entity_poly.entity_id
_entity_poly.type
_entity_poly.pdbx_seq_one_letter_code
_entity_poly.pdbx_strand_id
1 'polypeptide(L)'
;MFFKQLATRDATLSYFFGCAGQGAAVAVDVVAGDENWFVEEAAKAGVQIRYVIDTHVHSDHYSGGRELARRTGAPYCLHEVNFARAHFDFEALHDNQLLDVGNVKIRVLHTPGHTADSICLLVTDARRGSAPWFAITGDTLFVGAVGRPDLAGRELEMAGQLYDSLHTRLLSLPDELEIFPGHQAGSVCGAGLSGKPSSTVGFEKRWNAALVLERSAFIAQVTASIPPPPADMERIVMANLAA
;
A
#
# COMPACT_ATOMS: atom_id res chain seq x y z
N MET A 1 0.81 16.38 12.85
CA MET A 1 0.70 15.62 11.60
C MET A 1 -0.59 15.99 10.90
N PHE A 2 -0.63 16.01 9.57
CA PHE A 2 -1.85 16.03 8.76
C PHE A 2 -1.97 14.69 8.00
N PHE A 3 -3.19 14.35 7.60
CA PHE A 3 -3.49 13.13 6.85
C PHE A 3 -4.64 13.39 5.87
N LYS A 4 -4.48 12.99 4.63
CA LYS A 4 -5.49 13.10 3.57
C LYS A 4 -5.54 11.79 2.80
N GLN A 5 -6.75 11.35 2.47
CA GLN A 5 -7.03 10.22 1.62
C GLN A 5 -7.77 10.72 0.39
N LEU A 6 -7.35 10.28 -0.77
CA LEU A 6 -8.02 10.53 -2.05
C LEU A 6 -8.61 9.22 -2.55
N ALA A 7 -9.93 9.17 -2.66
CA ALA A 7 -10.60 8.09 -3.37
C ALA A 7 -10.60 8.43 -4.87
N THR A 8 -9.95 7.61 -5.64
CA THR A 8 -9.78 7.82 -7.07
C THR A 8 -10.74 6.93 -7.88
N ARG A 9 -10.59 6.92 -9.20
CA ARG A 9 -11.31 5.99 -10.08
C ARG A 9 -10.99 4.54 -9.69
N ASP A 10 -11.91 3.65 -10.00
CA ASP A 10 -11.76 2.20 -9.78
C ASP A 10 -11.56 1.81 -8.30
N ALA A 11 -12.10 2.65 -7.39
CA ALA A 11 -12.06 2.44 -5.95
C ALA A 11 -10.65 2.34 -5.34
N THR A 12 -9.63 2.89 -6.01
CA THR A 12 -8.27 3.03 -5.49
C THR A 12 -8.20 4.14 -4.44
N LEU A 13 -7.42 3.94 -3.41
CA LEU A 13 -7.19 4.87 -2.31
C LEU A 13 -5.73 5.32 -2.30
N SER A 14 -5.51 6.60 -2.55
CA SER A 14 -4.19 7.23 -2.47
C SER A 14 -4.07 8.04 -1.18
N TYR A 15 -2.85 8.24 -0.70
CA TYR A 15 -2.62 8.89 0.60
C TYR A 15 -1.62 10.03 0.50
N PHE A 16 -1.90 11.11 1.23
CA PHE A 16 -1.02 12.25 1.38
C PHE A 16 -0.96 12.68 2.83
N PHE A 17 0.17 12.51 3.49
CA PHE A 17 0.31 12.84 4.91
C PHE A 17 1.73 13.31 5.25
N GLY A 18 1.87 13.92 6.43
CA GLY A 18 3.18 14.40 6.85
C GLY A 18 3.14 15.35 8.04
N CYS A 19 4.24 16.09 8.20
CA CYS A 19 4.47 17.03 9.28
C CYS A 19 4.47 18.48 8.73
N ALA A 20 3.33 19.18 8.77
CA ALA A 20 3.27 20.58 8.31
C ALA A 20 4.24 21.49 9.07
N GLY A 21 4.42 21.28 10.40
CA GLY A 21 5.34 22.08 11.19
C GLY A 21 6.83 21.90 10.85
N GLN A 22 7.19 20.85 10.10
CA GLN A 22 8.53 20.61 9.56
C GLN A 22 8.57 20.70 8.04
N GLY A 23 7.48 21.12 7.40
CA GLY A 23 7.41 21.31 5.97
C GLY A 23 7.64 20.04 5.15
N ALA A 24 7.25 18.86 5.65
CA ALA A 24 7.56 17.56 5.02
C ALA A 24 6.31 16.67 4.87
N ALA A 25 6.18 16.02 3.72
CA ALA A 25 5.09 15.12 3.38
C ALA A 25 5.54 13.91 2.57
N VAL A 26 4.67 12.90 2.49
CA VAL A 26 4.79 11.73 1.62
C VAL A 26 3.50 11.56 0.82
N ALA A 27 3.63 11.15 -0.43
CA ALA A 27 2.54 10.71 -1.29
C ALA A 27 2.65 9.19 -1.49
N VAL A 28 1.52 8.49 -1.39
CA VAL A 28 1.48 7.02 -1.48
C VAL A 28 0.41 6.59 -2.48
N ASP A 29 0.76 5.67 -3.37
CA ASP A 29 -0.11 5.03 -4.38
C ASP A 29 -0.82 6.06 -5.26
N VAL A 30 -0.02 6.92 -5.91
CA VAL A 30 -0.52 8.00 -6.78
C VAL A 30 -1.03 7.42 -8.10
N VAL A 31 -2.30 7.63 -8.40
CA VAL A 31 -2.90 7.23 -9.69
C VAL A 31 -2.57 8.25 -10.78
N ALA A 32 -2.22 7.78 -11.98
CA ALA A 32 -1.92 8.64 -13.12
C ALA A 32 -3.09 9.59 -13.45
N GLY A 33 -2.79 10.88 -13.52
CA GLY A 33 -3.76 11.96 -13.72
C GLY A 33 -4.17 12.68 -12.44
N ASP A 34 -3.85 12.14 -11.26
CA ASP A 34 -4.17 12.77 -9.97
C ASP A 34 -2.98 13.54 -9.36
N GLU A 35 -1.84 13.64 -10.06
CA GLU A 35 -0.62 14.30 -9.57
C GLU A 35 -0.85 15.76 -9.18
N ASN A 36 -1.76 16.46 -9.89
CA ASN A 36 -2.10 17.85 -9.59
C ASN A 36 -2.68 18.01 -8.19
N TRP A 37 -3.52 17.07 -7.76
CA TRP A 37 -4.10 17.10 -6.42
C TRP A 37 -3.01 17.09 -5.34
N PHE A 38 -1.98 16.25 -5.48
CA PHE A 38 -0.88 16.19 -4.51
C PHE A 38 -0.05 17.48 -4.48
N VAL A 39 0.25 18.06 -5.66
CA VAL A 39 0.98 19.33 -5.76
C VAL A 39 0.19 20.47 -5.10
N GLU A 40 -1.11 20.55 -5.37
CA GLU A 40 -1.97 21.57 -4.77
C GLU A 40 -2.11 21.40 -3.26
N GLU A 41 -2.27 20.17 -2.77
CA GLU A 41 -2.37 19.88 -1.35
C GLU A 41 -1.04 20.15 -0.61
N ALA A 42 0.09 19.88 -1.24
CA ALA A 42 1.40 20.24 -0.73
C ALA A 42 1.56 21.77 -0.60
N ALA A 43 1.15 22.51 -1.63
CA ALA A 43 1.17 23.98 -1.62
C ALA A 43 0.23 24.54 -0.52
N LYS A 44 -1.00 24.03 -0.41
CA LYS A 44 -1.96 24.45 0.64
C LYS A 44 -1.44 24.18 2.06
N ALA A 45 -0.74 23.06 2.25
CA ALA A 45 -0.17 22.68 3.55
C ALA A 45 1.19 23.36 3.84
N GLY A 46 1.81 24.03 2.86
CA GLY A 46 3.13 24.61 2.97
C GLY A 46 4.24 23.57 3.18
N VAL A 47 4.15 22.42 2.51
CA VAL A 47 5.07 21.29 2.67
C VAL A 47 5.74 20.92 1.35
N GLN A 48 6.91 20.27 1.45
CA GLN A 48 7.58 19.60 0.34
C GLN A 48 7.33 18.10 0.42
N ILE A 49 7.05 17.48 -0.70
CA ILE A 49 6.96 16.02 -0.81
C ILE A 49 8.40 15.48 -0.71
N ARG A 50 8.66 14.65 0.30
CA ARG A 50 9.96 14.04 0.58
C ARG A 50 10.13 12.68 -0.07
N TYR A 51 9.02 11.95 -0.22
CA TYR A 51 8.99 10.63 -0.85
C TYR A 51 7.69 10.48 -1.62
N VAL A 52 7.77 9.85 -2.78
CA VAL A 52 6.62 9.34 -3.53
C VAL A 52 6.77 7.83 -3.54
N ILE A 53 5.84 7.11 -2.92
CA ILE A 53 5.95 5.68 -2.66
C ILE A 53 4.78 4.96 -3.34
N ASP A 54 5.05 3.91 -4.11
CA ASP A 54 4.03 2.92 -4.43
C ASP A 54 4.23 1.71 -3.52
N THR A 55 3.14 1.24 -2.92
CA THR A 55 3.15 0.09 -2.00
C THR A 55 3.51 -1.21 -2.71
N HIS A 56 3.29 -1.26 -4.02
CA HIS A 56 3.65 -2.35 -4.92
C HIS A 56 3.56 -1.88 -6.38
N VAL A 57 4.02 -2.67 -7.32
CA VAL A 57 3.78 -2.41 -8.75
C VAL A 57 2.32 -2.74 -9.07
N HIS A 58 1.52 -1.71 -9.26
CA HIS A 58 0.08 -1.81 -9.51
C HIS A 58 -0.23 -2.51 -10.83
N SER A 59 -1.26 -3.34 -10.83
CA SER A 59 -1.73 -4.10 -11.99
C SER A 59 -3.11 -3.68 -12.50
N ASP A 60 -3.78 -2.81 -11.75
CA ASP A 60 -5.15 -2.34 -11.96
C ASP A 60 -5.21 -0.90 -12.48
N HIS A 61 -4.17 -0.10 -12.24
CA HIS A 61 -4.07 1.28 -12.72
C HIS A 61 -2.63 1.67 -13.09
N TYR A 62 -2.51 2.72 -13.91
CA TYR A 62 -1.21 3.33 -14.20
C TYR A 62 -0.79 4.20 -13.01
N SER A 63 0.45 4.02 -12.51
CA SER A 63 1.00 4.85 -11.45
C SER A 63 1.35 6.24 -11.97
N GLY A 64 0.92 7.28 -11.24
CA GLY A 64 1.36 8.66 -11.37
C GLY A 64 2.60 8.99 -10.53
N GLY A 65 3.11 8.01 -9.79
CA GLY A 65 4.19 8.20 -8.82
C GLY A 65 5.45 8.78 -9.44
N ARG A 66 5.92 8.24 -10.57
CA ARG A 66 7.11 8.75 -11.25
C ARG A 66 6.92 10.19 -11.77
N GLU A 67 5.77 10.50 -12.33
CA GLU A 67 5.48 11.86 -12.81
C GLU A 67 5.41 12.85 -11.65
N LEU A 68 4.76 12.47 -10.53
CA LEU A 68 4.75 13.31 -9.33
C LEU A 68 6.17 13.51 -8.78
N ALA A 69 6.97 12.46 -8.70
CA ALA A 69 8.37 12.52 -8.27
C ALA A 69 9.19 13.48 -9.14
N ARG A 70 9.07 13.36 -10.47
CA ARG A 70 9.73 14.26 -11.43
C ARG A 70 9.32 15.72 -11.25
N ARG A 71 8.03 15.98 -10.99
CA ARG A 71 7.50 17.36 -10.82
C ARG A 71 7.93 18.01 -9.51
N THR A 72 8.11 17.20 -8.47
CA THR A 72 8.41 17.69 -7.11
C THR A 72 9.88 17.61 -6.74
N GLY A 73 10.68 16.87 -7.51
CA GLY A 73 12.09 16.57 -7.21
C GLY A 73 12.25 15.58 -6.05
N ALA A 74 11.16 14.92 -5.62
CA ALA A 74 11.21 13.86 -4.62
C ALA A 74 11.68 12.54 -5.24
N PRO A 75 12.34 11.64 -4.50
CA PRO A 75 12.61 10.30 -4.98
C PRO A 75 11.28 9.52 -5.16
N TYR A 76 11.21 8.76 -6.25
CA TYR A 76 10.20 7.72 -6.43
C TYR A 76 10.70 6.43 -5.80
N CYS A 77 9.90 5.82 -4.95
CA CYS A 77 10.32 4.74 -4.08
C CYS A 77 9.50 3.47 -4.34
N LEU A 78 10.19 2.35 -4.50
CA LEU A 78 9.64 0.99 -4.60
C LEU A 78 10.43 0.04 -3.70
N HIS A 79 9.87 -1.13 -3.38
CA HIS A 79 10.63 -2.17 -2.70
C HIS A 79 11.79 -2.69 -3.57
N GLU A 80 12.94 -3.00 -2.97
CA GLU A 80 14.18 -3.44 -3.63
C GLU A 80 14.04 -4.63 -4.59
N VAL A 81 13.05 -5.48 -4.38
CA VAL A 81 12.72 -6.62 -5.28
C VAL A 81 12.53 -6.14 -6.73
N ASN A 82 12.16 -4.89 -6.94
CA ASN A 82 11.94 -4.33 -8.28
C ASN A 82 13.22 -4.01 -9.05
N PHE A 83 14.41 -4.07 -8.44
CA PHE A 83 15.67 -3.90 -9.19
C PHE A 83 15.83 -4.86 -10.37
N ALA A 84 15.27 -6.05 -10.27
CA ALA A 84 15.31 -7.04 -11.35
C ALA A 84 14.24 -6.82 -12.43
N ARG A 85 13.29 -5.88 -12.25
CA ARG A 85 12.09 -5.76 -13.07
C ARG A 85 11.88 -4.36 -13.64
N ALA A 86 12.19 -3.31 -12.88
CA ALA A 86 12.02 -1.93 -13.32
C ALA A 86 13.12 -1.52 -14.29
N HIS A 87 12.75 -0.79 -15.34
CA HIS A 87 13.64 -0.26 -16.37
C HIS A 87 13.92 1.24 -16.20
N PHE A 88 13.81 1.75 -14.97
CA PHE A 88 14.07 3.13 -14.59
C PHE A 88 14.71 3.17 -13.20
N ASP A 89 15.34 4.30 -12.87
CA ASP A 89 15.93 4.53 -11.54
C ASP A 89 14.85 4.83 -10.51
N PHE A 90 14.94 4.21 -9.34
CA PHE A 90 14.08 4.46 -8.18
C PHE A 90 14.88 4.34 -6.88
N GLU A 91 14.38 4.96 -5.82
CA GLU A 91 14.92 4.78 -4.46
C GLU A 91 14.40 3.46 -3.88
N ALA A 92 15.31 2.54 -3.58
CA ALA A 92 14.94 1.24 -3.04
C ALA A 92 14.53 1.32 -1.58
N LEU A 93 13.37 0.76 -1.27
CA LEU A 93 12.92 0.56 0.10
C LEU A 93 13.23 -0.87 0.56
N HIS A 94 13.70 -0.98 1.81
CA HIS A 94 14.08 -2.24 2.44
C HIS A 94 13.18 -2.56 3.63
N ASP A 95 13.04 -3.84 3.95
CA ASP A 95 12.29 -4.25 5.14
C ASP A 95 12.87 -3.62 6.40
N ASN A 96 11.98 -3.14 7.27
CA ASN A 96 12.29 -2.39 8.50
C ASN A 96 13.03 -1.05 8.33
N GLN A 97 13.21 -0.57 7.10
CA GLN A 97 13.76 0.77 6.87
C GLN A 97 12.88 1.84 7.52
N LEU A 98 13.54 2.86 8.10
CA LEU A 98 12.88 4.03 8.67
C LEU A 98 13.04 5.22 7.73
N LEU A 99 11.92 5.85 7.39
CA LEU A 99 11.88 7.09 6.61
C LEU A 99 11.45 8.24 7.51
N ASP A 100 12.13 9.38 7.37
CA ASP A 100 11.86 10.58 8.12
C ASP A 100 11.05 11.60 7.31
N VAL A 101 9.85 11.93 7.81
CA VAL A 101 8.98 12.97 7.25
C VAL A 101 8.72 14.02 8.34
N GLY A 102 9.80 14.63 8.80
CA GLY A 102 9.81 15.51 9.98
C GLY A 102 9.50 14.75 11.28
N ASN A 103 8.43 15.14 12.00
CA ASN A 103 8.02 14.41 13.21
C ASN A 103 7.23 13.13 12.90
N VAL A 104 6.93 12.85 11.64
CA VAL A 104 6.31 11.61 11.21
C VAL A 104 7.42 10.63 10.84
N LYS A 105 7.39 9.43 11.42
CA LYS A 105 8.31 8.34 11.14
C LYS A 105 7.55 7.22 10.46
N ILE A 106 8.09 6.70 9.39
CA ILE A 106 7.48 5.61 8.62
C ILE A 106 8.43 4.43 8.65
N ARG A 107 7.95 3.29 9.13
CA ARG A 107 8.67 2.02 9.03
C ARG A 107 8.09 1.23 7.86
N VAL A 108 8.95 0.84 6.95
CA VAL A 108 8.60 -0.05 5.84
C VAL A 108 8.50 -1.48 6.36
N LEU A 109 7.41 -2.17 6.06
CA LEU A 109 7.22 -3.59 6.34
C LEU A 109 7.08 -4.32 5.01
N HIS A 110 8.02 -5.21 4.67
CA HIS A 110 7.85 -6.07 3.50
C HIS A 110 6.78 -7.11 3.79
N THR A 111 5.73 -7.13 2.99
CA THR A 111 4.53 -7.96 3.16
C THR A 111 4.15 -8.66 1.86
N PRO A 112 5.04 -9.54 1.32
CA PRO A 112 4.77 -10.23 0.06
C PRO A 112 3.55 -11.12 0.17
N GLY A 113 2.89 -11.34 -0.98
CA GLY A 113 1.73 -12.23 -1.06
C GLY A 113 0.70 -11.79 -2.07
N HIS A 114 0.23 -10.54 -2.06
CA HIS A 114 -0.50 -9.97 -3.19
C HIS A 114 0.45 -9.83 -4.39
N THR A 115 1.55 -9.14 -4.19
CA THR A 115 2.70 -9.13 -5.10
C THR A 115 3.98 -9.48 -4.32
N ALA A 116 5.07 -9.80 -5.04
CA ALA A 116 6.34 -10.10 -4.41
C ALA A 116 7.00 -8.87 -3.76
N ASP A 117 6.65 -7.68 -4.22
CA ASP A 117 7.19 -6.38 -3.79
C ASP A 117 6.27 -5.62 -2.84
N SER A 118 5.13 -6.19 -2.45
CA SER A 118 4.17 -5.54 -1.54
C SER A 118 4.82 -5.09 -0.24
N ILE A 119 4.55 -3.84 0.14
CA ILE A 119 4.95 -3.27 1.43
C ILE A 119 3.76 -2.65 2.15
N CYS A 120 3.83 -2.65 3.47
CA CYS A 120 3.00 -1.80 4.32
C CYS A 120 3.85 -0.69 4.94
N LEU A 121 3.25 0.46 5.20
CA LEU A 121 3.92 1.61 5.81
C LEU A 121 3.36 1.84 7.21
N LEU A 122 4.14 1.50 8.23
CA LEU A 122 3.74 1.68 9.63
C LEU A 122 4.14 3.07 10.11
N VAL A 123 3.17 3.91 10.48
CA VAL A 123 3.35 5.34 10.69
C VAL A 123 3.22 5.73 12.15
N THR A 124 4.20 6.50 12.62
CA THR A 124 4.27 7.06 13.99
C THR A 124 4.31 8.59 13.91
N ASP A 125 3.46 9.29 14.66
CA ASP A 125 3.63 10.71 14.95
C ASP A 125 4.44 10.88 16.25
N ALA A 126 5.73 11.14 16.12
CA ALA A 126 6.65 11.25 17.26
C ALA A 126 6.30 12.39 18.25
N ARG A 127 5.42 13.34 17.87
CA ARG A 127 4.90 14.35 18.79
C ARG A 127 3.82 13.81 19.71
N ARG A 128 3.15 12.73 19.34
CA ARG A 128 2.10 12.08 20.15
C ARG A 128 2.66 10.96 21.01
N GLY A 129 3.68 10.25 20.52
CA GLY A 129 4.30 9.13 21.22
C GLY A 129 5.23 8.33 20.34
N SER A 130 5.81 7.27 20.89
CA SER A 130 6.71 6.36 20.18
C SER A 130 5.99 5.17 19.54
N ALA A 131 4.74 4.92 19.93
CA ALA A 131 3.93 3.84 19.36
C ALA A 131 3.43 4.21 17.95
N PRO A 132 3.34 3.24 17.03
CA PRO A 132 2.72 3.47 15.74
C PRO A 132 1.24 3.80 15.92
N TRP A 133 0.72 4.66 15.04
CA TRP A 133 -0.66 5.11 15.09
C TRP A 133 -1.53 4.46 14.04
N PHE A 134 -1.00 4.31 12.81
CA PHE A 134 -1.70 3.65 11.73
C PHE A 134 -0.74 2.97 10.76
N ALA A 135 -1.29 2.14 9.88
CA ALA A 135 -0.59 1.54 8.76
C ALA A 135 -1.31 1.82 7.44
N ILE A 136 -0.55 2.20 6.40
CA ILE A 136 -1.01 2.08 5.01
C ILE A 136 -0.71 0.64 4.61
N THR A 137 -1.74 -0.13 4.29
CA THR A 137 -1.61 -1.59 4.10
C THR A 137 -1.56 -2.01 2.64
N GLY A 138 -1.67 -1.05 1.69
CA GLY A 138 -1.75 -1.36 0.28
C GLY A 138 -2.77 -2.47 0.03
N ASP A 139 -2.40 -3.43 -0.79
CA ASP A 139 -3.24 -4.58 -1.12
C ASP A 139 -2.91 -5.84 -0.30
N THR A 140 -2.23 -5.69 0.84
CA THR A 140 -2.00 -6.79 1.78
C THR A 140 -3.22 -7.08 2.64
N LEU A 141 -3.81 -6.03 3.25
CA LEU A 141 -4.99 -6.13 4.12
C LEU A 141 -5.98 -5.04 3.77
N PHE A 142 -7.20 -5.43 3.41
CA PHE A 142 -8.34 -4.56 3.17
C PHE A 142 -9.28 -4.52 4.38
N VAL A 143 -10.30 -3.68 4.31
CA VAL A 143 -11.41 -3.70 5.27
C VAL A 143 -12.35 -4.84 4.92
N GLY A 144 -12.35 -5.89 5.74
CA GLY A 144 -13.18 -7.08 5.58
C GLY A 144 -12.64 -8.13 4.61
N ALA A 145 -11.50 -7.90 3.97
CA ALA A 145 -10.89 -8.81 3.00
C ALA A 145 -9.37 -8.76 3.04
N VAL A 146 -8.72 -9.58 2.21
CA VAL A 146 -7.26 -9.58 1.99
C VAL A 146 -6.96 -9.52 0.49
N GLY A 147 -5.74 -9.16 0.13
CA GLY A 147 -5.29 -9.11 -1.26
C GLY A 147 -5.36 -10.45 -1.96
N ARG A 148 -5.44 -10.42 -3.29
CA ARG A 148 -5.43 -11.64 -4.11
C ARG A 148 -3.98 -12.10 -4.34
N PRO A 149 -3.69 -13.41 -4.18
CA PRO A 149 -2.40 -13.98 -4.57
C PRO A 149 -2.47 -14.43 -6.04
N ASP A 150 -2.58 -13.48 -6.98
CA ASP A 150 -2.89 -13.76 -8.39
C ASP A 150 -1.68 -13.71 -9.34
N LEU A 151 -0.48 -13.90 -8.84
CA LEU A 151 0.69 -14.07 -9.68
C LEU A 151 0.62 -15.43 -10.40
N ALA A 152 0.34 -15.38 -11.71
CA ALA A 152 0.06 -16.55 -12.53
C ALA A 152 1.10 -17.68 -12.36
N GLY A 153 0.63 -18.86 -12.01
CA GLY A 153 1.44 -20.07 -11.79
C GLY A 153 2.14 -20.15 -10.43
N ARG A 154 1.93 -19.18 -9.54
CA ARG A 154 2.51 -19.17 -8.18
C ARG A 154 1.48 -18.87 -7.09
N GLU A 155 0.21 -19.05 -7.38
CA GLU A 155 -0.90 -18.65 -6.51
C GLU A 155 -0.80 -19.29 -5.12
N LEU A 156 -0.47 -20.57 -5.02
CA LEU A 156 -0.34 -21.27 -3.74
C LEU A 156 0.84 -20.73 -2.91
N GLU A 157 1.96 -20.45 -3.56
CA GLU A 157 3.14 -19.88 -2.90
C GLU A 157 2.82 -18.47 -2.38
N MET A 158 2.25 -17.63 -3.26
CA MET A 158 1.89 -16.25 -2.92
C MET A 158 0.82 -16.19 -1.81
N ALA A 159 -0.17 -17.09 -1.83
CA ALA A 159 -1.14 -17.23 -0.74
C ALA A 159 -0.49 -17.60 0.59
N GLY A 160 0.53 -18.46 0.56
CA GLY A 160 1.32 -18.81 1.74
C GLY A 160 2.10 -17.61 2.27
N GLN A 161 2.75 -16.84 1.40
CA GLN A 161 3.46 -15.61 1.76
C GLN A 161 2.50 -14.55 2.32
N LEU A 162 1.31 -14.39 1.71
CA LEU A 162 0.28 -13.47 2.20
C LEU A 162 -0.17 -13.82 3.62
N TYR A 163 -0.42 -15.12 3.88
CA TYR A 163 -0.74 -15.57 5.22
C TYR A 163 0.36 -15.22 6.23
N ASP A 164 1.61 -15.53 5.88
CA ASP A 164 2.76 -15.28 6.75
C ASP A 164 2.93 -13.75 6.98
N SER A 165 2.78 -12.93 5.95
CA SER A 165 2.82 -11.45 6.04
C SER A 165 1.71 -10.91 6.95
N LEU A 166 0.47 -11.37 6.79
CA LEU A 166 -0.66 -10.97 7.63
C LEU A 166 -0.43 -11.35 9.08
N HIS A 167 -0.12 -12.61 9.36
CA HIS A 167 -0.06 -13.13 10.72
C HIS A 167 1.20 -12.71 11.49
N THR A 168 2.35 -12.58 10.82
CA THR A 168 3.60 -12.23 11.52
C THR A 168 3.88 -10.73 11.56
N ARG A 169 3.35 -9.95 10.60
CA ARG A 169 3.67 -8.52 10.49
C ARG A 169 2.52 -7.62 10.91
N LEU A 170 1.29 -7.88 10.46
CA LEU A 170 0.16 -6.99 10.71
C LEU A 170 -0.65 -7.39 11.94
N LEU A 171 -0.98 -8.67 12.11
CA LEU A 171 -1.79 -9.11 13.24
C LEU A 171 -1.00 -9.14 14.58
N SER A 172 0.32 -8.99 14.55
CA SER A 172 1.14 -8.77 15.75
C SER A 172 1.09 -7.33 16.27
N LEU A 173 0.54 -6.39 15.49
CA LEU A 173 0.40 -4.99 15.86
C LEU A 173 -0.75 -4.79 16.86
N PRO A 174 -0.76 -3.66 17.62
CA PRO A 174 -1.82 -3.33 18.56
C PRO A 174 -3.21 -3.31 17.92
N ASP A 175 -4.21 -3.77 18.65
CA ASP A 175 -5.59 -3.87 18.16
C ASP A 175 -6.23 -2.52 17.81
N GLU A 176 -5.82 -1.44 18.48
CA GLU A 176 -6.26 -0.07 18.23
C GLU A 176 -5.62 0.58 17.02
N LEU A 177 -4.59 -0.03 16.42
CA LEU A 177 -3.89 0.53 15.26
C LEU A 177 -4.83 0.58 14.05
N GLU A 178 -4.98 1.78 13.48
CA GLU A 178 -5.79 1.96 12.27
C GLU A 178 -5.10 1.40 11.04
N ILE A 179 -5.87 0.83 10.12
CA ILE A 179 -5.41 0.39 8.80
C ILE A 179 -6.07 1.20 7.69
N PHE A 180 -5.30 1.51 6.67
CA PHE A 180 -5.69 2.26 5.48
C PHE A 180 -5.26 1.48 4.23
N PRO A 181 -6.18 0.79 3.54
CA PRO A 181 -5.88 -0.11 2.42
C PRO A 181 -5.68 0.62 1.10
N GLY A 182 -5.15 -0.04 0.09
CA GLY A 182 -5.03 0.48 -1.28
C GLY A 182 -6.37 0.59 -2.01
N HIS A 183 -7.39 -0.19 -1.59
CA HIS A 183 -8.70 -0.23 -2.26
C HIS A 183 -9.87 -0.33 -1.29
N GLN A 184 -11.06 0.04 -1.80
CA GLN A 184 -12.36 -0.14 -1.15
C GLN A 184 -13.33 -0.90 -2.07
N ALA A 185 -14.58 -1.08 -1.63
CA ALA A 185 -15.62 -1.77 -2.42
C ALA A 185 -15.74 -1.18 -3.84
N GLY A 186 -15.74 -2.06 -4.83
CA GLY A 186 -15.74 -1.72 -6.26
C GLY A 186 -14.42 -2.04 -6.97
N SER A 187 -13.34 -2.30 -6.23
CA SER A 187 -12.07 -2.71 -6.83
C SER A 187 -12.10 -4.17 -7.28
N VAL A 188 -11.29 -4.44 -8.31
CA VAL A 188 -11.03 -5.81 -8.82
C VAL A 188 -9.93 -6.53 -8.03
N CYS A 189 -9.19 -5.83 -7.16
CA CYS A 189 -8.04 -6.36 -6.43
C CYS A 189 -8.40 -7.24 -5.24
N GLY A 190 -9.68 -7.35 -4.88
CA GLY A 190 -10.14 -8.23 -3.82
C GLY A 190 -11.64 -8.51 -3.89
N ALA A 191 -12.07 -9.61 -3.29
CA ALA A 191 -13.47 -9.98 -3.16
C ALA A 191 -13.99 -9.63 -1.76
N GLY A 192 -15.20 -9.05 -1.69
CA GLY A 192 -15.85 -8.78 -0.40
C GLY A 192 -15.33 -7.54 0.34
N LEU A 193 -14.65 -6.62 -0.35
CA LEU A 193 -14.17 -5.37 0.24
C LEU A 193 -15.34 -4.52 0.77
N SER A 194 -15.15 -3.94 1.94
CA SER A 194 -16.08 -2.96 2.50
C SER A 194 -15.96 -1.61 1.78
N GLY A 195 -17.06 -0.85 1.74
CA GLY A 195 -17.05 0.57 1.33
C GLY A 195 -16.47 1.52 2.41
N LYS A 196 -16.01 1.00 3.57
CA LYS A 196 -15.32 1.82 4.57
C LYS A 196 -13.86 2.06 4.16
N PRO A 197 -13.36 3.29 4.29
CA PRO A 197 -12.00 3.63 3.85
C PRO A 197 -10.91 3.23 4.85
N SER A 198 -11.27 2.78 6.04
CA SER A 198 -10.34 2.36 7.11
C SER A 198 -10.99 1.38 8.08
N SER A 199 -10.15 0.69 8.85
CA SER A 199 -10.54 -0.22 9.92
C SER A 199 -9.50 -0.18 11.04
N THR A 200 -9.51 -1.14 11.95
CA THR A 200 -8.44 -1.37 12.93
C THR A 200 -7.97 -2.81 12.89
N VAL A 201 -6.73 -3.04 13.30
CA VAL A 201 -6.17 -4.40 13.40
C VAL A 201 -7.07 -5.31 14.23
N GLY A 202 -7.56 -4.83 15.38
CA GLY A 202 -8.42 -5.60 16.27
C GLY A 202 -9.80 -5.90 15.69
N PHE A 203 -10.37 -4.98 14.88
CA PHE A 203 -11.61 -5.26 14.18
C PHE A 203 -11.41 -6.36 13.13
N GLU A 204 -10.35 -6.24 12.30
CA GLU A 204 -10.05 -7.22 11.26
C GLU A 204 -9.72 -8.60 11.85
N LYS A 205 -8.93 -8.69 12.93
CA LYS A 205 -8.69 -9.96 13.65
C LYS A 205 -9.97 -10.69 14.02
N ARG A 206 -11.02 -9.97 14.34
CA ARG A 206 -12.28 -10.54 14.86
C ARG A 206 -13.29 -10.83 13.76
N TRP A 207 -13.35 -9.99 12.72
CA TRP A 207 -14.46 -9.99 11.78
C TRP A 207 -14.07 -10.24 10.32
N ASN A 208 -12.78 -10.22 9.98
CA ASN A 208 -12.32 -10.58 8.65
C ASN A 208 -12.26 -12.09 8.51
N ALA A 209 -13.14 -12.64 7.68
CA ALA A 209 -13.32 -14.10 7.55
C ALA A 209 -12.04 -14.84 7.10
N ALA A 210 -11.14 -14.18 6.35
CA ALA A 210 -9.89 -14.77 5.94
C ALA A 210 -8.89 -14.88 7.10
N LEU A 211 -8.86 -13.92 8.02
CA LEU A 211 -7.85 -13.85 9.08
C LEU A 211 -8.08 -14.82 10.24
N VAL A 212 -9.28 -15.39 10.36
CA VAL A 212 -9.59 -16.38 11.40
C VAL A 212 -9.29 -17.82 10.99
N LEU A 213 -8.84 -18.01 9.74
CA LEU A 213 -8.54 -19.34 9.20
C LEU A 213 -7.13 -19.80 9.56
N GLU A 214 -6.98 -21.10 9.77
CA GLU A 214 -5.67 -21.74 9.79
C GLU A 214 -5.01 -21.68 8.40
N ARG A 215 -3.69 -21.70 8.33
CA ARG A 215 -2.89 -21.49 7.13
C ARG A 215 -3.36 -22.27 5.89
N SER A 216 -3.63 -23.58 6.05
CA SER A 216 -4.07 -24.42 4.94
C SER A 216 -5.46 -24.05 4.42
N ALA A 217 -6.39 -23.72 5.33
CA ALA A 217 -7.74 -23.29 4.98
C ALA A 217 -7.72 -21.88 4.33
N PHE A 218 -6.87 -20.98 4.83
CA PHE A 218 -6.65 -19.66 4.23
C PHE A 218 -6.17 -19.79 2.77
N ILE A 219 -5.09 -20.57 2.54
CA ILE A 219 -4.55 -20.80 1.19
C ILE A 219 -5.65 -21.37 0.28
N ALA A 220 -6.37 -22.41 0.73
CA ALA A 220 -7.45 -23.01 -0.05
C ALA A 220 -8.55 -21.97 -0.39
N GLN A 221 -8.95 -21.14 0.57
CA GLN A 221 -9.99 -20.14 0.37
C GLN A 221 -9.58 -19.05 -0.62
N VAL A 222 -8.38 -18.44 -0.44
CA VAL A 222 -7.95 -17.29 -1.29
C VAL A 222 -7.56 -17.73 -2.70
N THR A 223 -7.29 -19.03 -2.91
CA THR A 223 -6.98 -19.58 -4.25
C THR A 223 -8.18 -20.28 -4.93
N ALA A 224 -9.27 -20.54 -4.21
CA ALA A 224 -10.41 -21.29 -4.76
C ALA A 224 -11.17 -20.56 -5.88
N SER A 225 -11.16 -19.24 -5.88
CA SER A 225 -11.97 -18.43 -6.79
C SER A 225 -11.25 -17.13 -7.15
N ILE A 226 -10.02 -17.26 -7.65
CA ILE A 226 -9.29 -16.08 -8.20
C ILE A 226 -10.00 -15.69 -9.50
N PRO A 227 -10.60 -14.49 -9.59
CA PRO A 227 -11.20 -14.03 -10.83
C PRO A 227 -10.15 -13.98 -11.95
N PRO A 228 -10.54 -14.15 -13.21
CA PRO A 228 -9.59 -13.95 -14.31
C PRO A 228 -8.95 -12.55 -14.18
N PRO A 229 -7.67 -12.44 -14.50
CA PRO A 229 -6.98 -11.14 -14.44
C PRO A 229 -7.68 -10.14 -15.38
N PRO A 230 -7.74 -8.85 -15.02
CA PRO A 230 -8.24 -7.82 -15.94
C PRO A 230 -7.53 -7.88 -17.29
N ALA A 231 -8.24 -7.66 -18.38
CA ALA A 231 -7.70 -7.78 -19.74
C ALA A 231 -6.43 -6.92 -20.00
N ASP A 232 -6.31 -5.81 -19.27
CA ASP A 232 -5.19 -4.87 -19.39
C ASP A 232 -4.09 -5.05 -18.33
N MET A 233 -4.20 -6.02 -17.44
CA MET A 233 -3.30 -6.21 -16.30
C MET A 233 -1.82 -6.27 -16.72
N GLU A 234 -1.47 -7.14 -17.68
CA GLU A 234 -0.09 -7.25 -18.16
C GLU A 234 0.43 -5.93 -18.76
N ARG A 235 -0.42 -5.24 -19.55
CA ARG A 235 -0.07 -3.96 -20.16
C ARG A 235 0.18 -2.89 -19.10
N ILE A 236 -0.62 -2.84 -18.04
CA ILE A 236 -0.48 -1.90 -16.93
C ILE A 236 0.82 -2.18 -16.17
N VAL A 237 1.07 -3.44 -15.78
CA VAL A 237 2.31 -3.83 -15.09
C VAL A 237 3.54 -3.50 -15.94
N MET A 238 3.51 -3.83 -17.24
CA MET A 238 4.62 -3.49 -18.15
C MET A 238 4.86 -1.99 -18.24
N ALA A 239 3.80 -1.18 -18.32
CA ALA A 239 3.91 0.28 -18.36
C ALA A 239 4.45 0.87 -17.03
N ASN A 240 4.02 0.32 -15.91
CA ASN A 240 4.51 0.74 -14.59
C ASN A 240 5.97 0.35 -14.34
N LEU A 241 6.50 -0.63 -15.07
CA LEU A 241 7.90 -1.08 -15.01
C LEU A 241 8.77 -0.56 -16.16
N ALA A 242 8.18 0.03 -17.23
CA ALA A 242 8.91 0.55 -18.38
C ALA A 242 9.70 1.84 -18.05
N ALA A 243 10.73 2.13 -18.87
CA ALA A 243 11.54 3.34 -18.77
C ALA A 243 10.74 4.63 -19.05
#